data_4c893db9f7f4bd7bd8f32cc85cf95765
#
_entry.id   4c893db9f7f4bd7bd8f32cc85cf95765
#
_cell.length_a   1.000
_cell.length_b   1.000
_cell.length_c   1.000
_cell.angle_alpha   90.00
_cell.angle_beta   90.00
_cell.angle_gamma   90.00
#
_symmetry.space_group_name_H-M   'P 1'
#
loop_
_entity.id
_entity.type
_entity.pdbx_description
1 polymer ?
#
loop_
_entity_poly.entity_id
_entity_poly.type
_entity_poly.pdbx_seq_one_letter_code
_entity_poly.pdbx_strand_id
1 'polypeptide(L)'
;RYDLCTNSYIILPPHVPYAFGSSADEPWTIYWLHFRGDQADFYVDRGREPMAIEPNDNSRLQHRFDMFEELYASFSMAYTLDFMIYSSACLQAFLASFVLLPQYRHINMVRRHDDSFSNRVIHYMHENVHHNLRLGEIAEHFHYSQSHFSMLFHSETGISPITYFIRLKVQKACQY
;
A
#
# COMPACT_ATOMS: atom_id res chain seq x y z
N ARG A 1 29.41 -13.15 8.42
CA ARG A 1 29.49 -12.28 7.24
C ARG A 1 28.29 -12.57 6.36
N TYR A 2 27.67 -11.50 5.86
CA TYR A 2 26.54 -11.56 4.92
C TYR A 2 26.91 -10.80 3.65
N ASP A 3 26.50 -11.34 2.51
CA ASP A 3 26.56 -10.65 1.23
C ASP A 3 25.13 -10.15 0.91
N LEU A 4 24.98 -8.83 0.79
CA LEU A 4 23.69 -8.19 0.52
C LEU A 4 23.54 -7.94 -0.97
N CYS A 5 22.45 -8.42 -1.53
CA CYS A 5 22.08 -8.19 -2.93
C CYS A 5 21.28 -6.89 -3.06
N THR A 6 21.13 -6.42 -4.30
CA THR A 6 20.23 -5.30 -4.63
C THR A 6 18.81 -5.57 -4.08
N ASN A 7 18.15 -4.53 -3.60
CA ASN A 7 16.81 -4.61 -3.00
C ASN A 7 16.73 -5.60 -1.82
N SER A 8 17.74 -5.64 -0.98
CA SER A 8 17.71 -6.40 0.27
C SER A 8 17.78 -5.48 1.47
N TYR A 9 17.35 -5.99 2.62
CA TYR A 9 17.49 -5.31 3.90
C TYR A 9 17.98 -6.25 4.99
N ILE A 10 18.53 -5.66 6.04
CA ILE A 10 18.89 -6.32 7.29
C ILE A 10 18.67 -5.35 8.45
N ILE A 11 18.24 -5.86 9.59
CA ILE A 11 18.13 -5.09 10.83
C ILE A 11 19.21 -5.59 11.79
N LEU A 12 20.18 -4.75 12.08
CA LEU A 12 21.30 -5.11 12.93
C LEU A 12 20.90 -4.96 14.41
N PRO A 13 21.20 -5.96 15.26
CA PRO A 13 20.91 -5.88 16.68
C PRO A 13 21.79 -4.83 17.39
N PRO A 14 21.34 -4.27 18.52
CA PRO A 14 22.13 -3.35 19.30
C PRO A 14 23.35 -4.07 19.93
N HIS A 15 24.39 -3.31 20.23
CA HIS A 15 25.60 -3.78 20.95
C HIS A 15 26.42 -4.87 20.25
N VAL A 16 26.15 -5.16 18.98
CA VAL A 16 26.95 -6.09 18.18
C VAL A 16 27.85 -5.26 17.26
N PRO A 17 29.17 -5.45 17.30
CA PRO A 17 30.07 -4.79 16.36
C PRO A 17 29.78 -5.22 14.94
N TYR A 18 29.65 -4.27 14.05
CA TYR A 18 29.45 -4.52 12.61
C TYR A 18 30.34 -3.61 11.77
N ALA A 19 30.63 -4.06 10.58
CA ALA A 19 31.26 -3.26 9.54
C ALA A 19 30.57 -3.60 8.21
N PHE A 20 30.42 -2.60 7.37
CA PHE A 20 29.85 -2.77 6.02
C PHE A 20 30.73 -2.01 5.01
N GLY A 21 30.65 -2.44 3.78
CA GLY A 21 31.37 -1.82 2.67
C GLY A 21 30.87 -2.34 1.34
N SER A 22 30.95 -1.55 0.31
CA SER A 22 30.67 -1.94 -1.06
C SER A 22 31.86 -2.65 -1.69
N SER A 23 31.62 -3.45 -2.74
CA SER A 23 32.66 -3.84 -3.66
C SER A 23 33.22 -2.61 -4.40
N ALA A 24 34.53 -2.65 -4.73
CA ALA A 24 35.13 -1.60 -5.54
C ALA A 24 34.59 -1.62 -6.99
N ASP A 25 34.26 -2.80 -7.49
CA ASP A 25 33.78 -3.00 -8.86
C ASP A 25 32.28 -2.74 -9.02
N GLU A 26 31.51 -2.93 -7.93
CA GLU A 26 30.05 -2.71 -7.91
C GLU A 26 29.66 -1.87 -6.69
N PRO A 27 29.78 -0.53 -6.77
CA PRO A 27 29.40 0.36 -5.68
C PRO A 27 27.90 0.33 -5.49
N TRP A 28 27.46 0.32 -4.23
CA TRP A 28 26.05 0.30 -3.85
C TRP A 28 25.56 1.66 -3.36
N THR A 29 24.23 1.85 -3.42
CA THR A 29 23.54 2.90 -2.68
C THR A 29 22.78 2.24 -1.54
N ILE A 30 22.93 2.75 -0.33
CA ILE A 30 22.22 2.24 0.84
C ILE A 30 21.39 3.35 1.48
N TYR A 31 20.23 2.96 2.00
CA TYR A 31 19.43 3.73 2.93
C TYR A 31 19.62 3.12 4.32
N TRP A 32 19.92 3.91 5.30
CA TRP A 32 20.11 3.42 6.67
C TRP A 32 19.52 4.37 7.69
N LEU A 33 19.07 3.82 8.79
CA LEU A 33 18.56 4.59 9.92
C LEU A 33 18.87 3.86 11.24
N HIS A 34 18.99 4.63 12.31
CA HIS A 34 19.05 4.10 13.66
C HIS A 34 17.71 4.34 14.36
N PHE A 35 17.22 3.32 15.05
CA PHE A 35 15.98 3.42 15.81
C PHE A 35 16.13 2.76 17.19
N ARG A 36 15.30 3.21 18.13
CA ARG A 36 15.20 2.66 19.47
C ARG A 36 13.76 2.81 19.97
N GLY A 37 13.38 2.04 20.97
CA GLY A 37 12.08 2.09 21.63
C GLY A 37 11.68 0.71 22.16
N ASP A 38 10.60 0.66 22.89
CA ASP A 38 10.12 -0.55 23.56
C ASP A 38 9.79 -1.69 22.61
N GLN A 39 9.48 -1.38 21.35
CA GLN A 39 9.18 -2.36 20.30
C GLN A 39 10.37 -2.68 19.39
N ALA A 40 11.57 -2.14 19.65
CA ALA A 40 12.72 -2.33 18.76
C ALA A 40 13.09 -3.81 18.59
N ASP A 41 13.05 -4.59 19.67
CA ASP A 41 13.37 -6.02 19.64
C ASP A 41 12.43 -6.82 18.73
N PHE A 42 11.15 -6.44 18.65
CA PHE A 42 10.19 -7.07 17.73
C PHE A 42 10.66 -7.00 16.27
N TYR A 43 11.23 -5.88 15.85
CA TYR A 43 11.72 -5.69 14.49
C TYR A 43 13.08 -6.37 14.28
N VAL A 44 13.97 -6.27 15.27
CA VAL A 44 15.29 -6.91 15.24
C VAL A 44 15.17 -8.41 15.11
N ASP A 45 14.33 -9.05 15.91
CA ASP A 45 14.15 -10.51 15.89
C ASP A 45 13.64 -11.05 14.56
N ARG A 46 12.90 -10.23 13.81
CA ARG A 46 12.33 -10.59 12.51
C ARG A 46 13.15 -10.17 11.31
N GLY A 47 14.05 -9.22 11.47
CA GLY A 47 14.85 -8.65 10.38
C GLY A 47 16.34 -8.89 10.49
N ARG A 48 16.82 -9.70 11.45
CA ARG A 48 18.26 -9.93 11.69
C ARG A 48 19.00 -10.68 10.57
N GLU A 49 18.26 -11.42 9.75
CA GLU A 49 18.83 -12.09 8.59
C GLU A 49 18.60 -11.26 7.33
N PRO A 50 19.55 -11.27 6.38
CA PRO A 50 19.36 -10.60 5.10
C PRO A 50 18.12 -11.12 4.38
N MET A 51 17.26 -10.23 3.96
CA MET A 51 16.05 -10.57 3.22
C MET A 51 15.98 -9.79 1.92
N ALA A 52 15.87 -10.50 0.81
CA ALA A 52 15.66 -9.91 -0.50
C ALA A 52 14.19 -9.50 -0.68
N ILE A 53 13.99 -8.34 -1.28
CA ILE A 53 12.68 -7.86 -1.72
C ILE A 53 12.64 -8.01 -3.24
N GLU A 54 12.02 -9.07 -3.72
CA GLU A 54 11.86 -9.25 -5.16
C GLU A 54 11.06 -8.09 -5.77
N PRO A 55 11.61 -7.41 -6.79
CA PRO A 55 10.93 -6.30 -7.43
C PRO A 55 9.77 -6.83 -8.30
N ASN A 56 8.61 -6.92 -7.70
CA ASN A 56 7.36 -7.23 -8.38
C ASN A 56 6.28 -6.26 -7.93
N ASP A 57 5.17 -6.27 -8.64
CA ASP A 57 4.06 -5.36 -8.36
C ASP A 57 3.51 -5.44 -6.92
N ASN A 58 3.65 -6.60 -6.26
CA ASN A 58 3.18 -6.80 -4.88
C ASN A 58 4.23 -6.41 -3.84
N SER A 59 5.48 -6.18 -4.25
CA SER A 59 6.56 -5.81 -3.32
C SER A 59 6.42 -4.39 -2.78
N ARG A 60 5.73 -3.52 -3.52
CA ARG A 60 5.54 -2.10 -3.19
C ARG A 60 6.88 -1.39 -2.89
N LEU A 61 7.91 -1.71 -3.68
CA LEU A 61 9.26 -1.21 -3.43
C LEU A 61 9.29 0.33 -3.47
N GLN A 62 8.67 0.96 -4.48
CA GLN A 62 8.58 2.41 -4.58
C GLN A 62 7.93 3.04 -3.34
N HIS A 63 6.84 2.47 -2.85
CA HIS A 63 6.18 2.97 -1.65
C HIS A 63 7.08 2.94 -0.39
N ARG A 64 8.04 2.01 -0.30
CA ARG A 64 9.03 2.05 0.79
C ARG A 64 10.02 3.20 0.63
N PHE A 65 10.41 3.51 -0.59
CA PHE A 65 11.22 4.72 -0.83
C PHE A 65 10.45 5.97 -0.46
N ASP A 66 9.19 6.08 -0.87
CA ASP A 66 8.35 7.24 -0.52
C ASP A 66 8.20 7.38 1.00
N MET A 67 7.99 6.28 1.71
CA MET A 67 7.92 6.27 3.18
C MET A 67 9.25 6.68 3.84
N PHE A 68 10.39 6.28 3.27
CA PHE A 68 11.70 6.69 3.78
C PHE A 68 11.94 8.19 3.56
N GLU A 69 11.61 8.71 2.37
CA GLU A 69 11.73 10.13 2.06
C GLU A 69 10.81 10.97 2.97
N GLU A 70 9.59 10.53 3.22
CA GLU A 70 8.66 11.20 4.14
C GLU A 70 9.20 11.20 5.57
N LEU A 71 9.75 10.07 6.03
CA LEU A 71 10.39 9.98 7.34
C LEU A 71 11.60 10.94 7.44
N TYR A 72 12.44 10.95 6.42
CA TYR A 72 13.60 11.85 6.34
C TYR A 72 13.16 13.33 6.35
N ALA A 73 12.16 13.68 5.56
CA ALA A 73 11.61 15.03 5.51
C ALA A 73 11.03 15.47 6.85
N SER A 74 10.33 14.57 7.57
CA SER A 74 9.73 14.86 8.86
C SER A 74 10.77 15.24 9.93
N PHE A 75 11.97 14.66 9.90
CA PHE A 75 13.06 15.03 10.79
C PHE A 75 13.70 16.40 10.44
N SER A 76 13.53 16.87 9.22
CA SER A 76 14.08 18.15 8.76
C SER A 76 13.18 19.35 9.10
N MET A 77 11.91 19.11 9.44
CA MET A 77 10.91 20.19 9.59
C MET A 77 10.99 20.92 10.92
N ALA A 78 10.79 20.23 12.04
CA ALA A 78 10.87 20.83 13.38
C ALA A 78 10.90 19.77 14.48
N TYR A 79 11.58 20.08 15.60
CA TYR A 79 11.56 19.23 16.80
C TYR A 79 10.37 19.58 17.71
N THR A 80 9.16 19.60 17.17
CA THR A 80 7.93 19.73 17.96
C THR A 80 7.39 18.38 18.37
N LEU A 81 6.58 18.33 19.42
CA LEU A 81 5.95 17.09 19.88
C LEU A 81 5.12 16.42 18.76
N ASP A 82 4.37 17.22 18.01
CA ASP A 82 3.52 16.71 16.94
C ASP A 82 4.34 16.07 15.82
N PHE A 83 5.44 16.69 15.40
CA PHE A 83 6.36 16.09 14.42
C PHE A 83 7.06 14.84 14.96
N MET A 84 7.40 14.80 16.25
CA MET A 84 7.98 13.60 16.86
C MET A 84 6.99 12.44 16.88
N ILE A 85 5.74 12.69 17.23
CA ILE A 85 4.66 11.68 17.19
C ILE A 85 4.45 11.20 15.75
N TYR A 86 4.35 12.12 14.79
CA TYR A 86 4.18 11.78 13.39
C TYR A 86 5.34 10.94 12.84
N SER A 87 6.58 11.38 13.05
CA SER A 87 7.77 10.65 12.61
C SER A 87 7.87 9.26 13.25
N SER A 88 7.46 9.12 14.51
CA SER A 88 7.42 7.81 15.18
C SER A 88 6.40 6.87 14.52
N ALA A 89 5.23 7.37 14.15
CA ALA A 89 4.22 6.59 13.44
C ALA A 89 4.69 6.19 12.03
N CYS A 90 5.30 7.11 11.29
CA CYS A 90 5.90 6.83 9.98
C CYS A 90 7.01 5.77 10.08
N LEU A 91 7.88 5.88 11.09
CA LEU A 91 8.94 4.90 11.35
C LEU A 91 8.38 3.51 11.62
N GLN A 92 7.36 3.40 12.48
CA GLN A 92 6.71 2.12 12.77
C GLN A 92 6.11 1.50 11.51
N ALA A 93 5.40 2.29 10.69
CA ALA A 93 4.84 1.83 9.43
C ALA A 93 5.92 1.38 8.45
N PHE A 94 7.02 2.13 8.35
CA PHE A 94 8.18 1.81 7.53
C PHE A 94 8.81 0.48 7.94
N LEU A 95 9.15 0.30 9.23
CA LEU A 95 9.73 -0.94 9.75
C LEU A 95 8.78 -2.14 9.58
N ALA A 96 7.49 -1.96 9.85
CA ALA A 96 6.48 -2.99 9.65
C ALA A 96 6.39 -3.46 8.19
N SER A 97 6.64 -2.56 7.23
CA SER A 97 6.63 -2.89 5.79
C SER A 97 7.67 -3.95 5.40
N PHE A 98 8.72 -4.11 6.19
CA PHE A 98 9.77 -5.12 6.00
C PHE A 98 9.45 -6.42 6.74
N VAL A 99 9.18 -6.35 8.03
CA VAL A 99 9.06 -7.55 8.87
C VAL A 99 7.67 -8.19 8.86
N LEU A 100 6.65 -7.47 8.41
CA LEU A 100 5.27 -7.95 8.24
C LEU A 100 4.88 -8.02 6.75
N LEU A 101 5.75 -8.62 5.96
CA LEU A 101 5.60 -8.71 4.50
C LEU A 101 4.25 -9.29 4.03
N PRO A 102 3.70 -10.36 4.62
CA PRO A 102 2.40 -10.88 4.21
C PRO A 102 1.28 -9.85 4.36
N GLN A 103 1.21 -9.17 5.50
CA GLN A 103 0.20 -8.14 5.78
C GLN A 103 0.38 -6.93 4.86
N TYR A 104 1.62 -6.48 4.67
CA TYR A 104 1.94 -5.35 3.83
C TYR A 104 1.59 -5.60 2.34
N ARG A 105 1.84 -6.82 1.86
CA ARG A 105 1.47 -7.25 0.49
C ARG A 105 -0.04 -7.41 0.34
N HIS A 106 -0.71 -7.93 1.37
CA HIS A 106 -2.15 -8.14 1.35
C HIS A 106 -2.93 -6.84 1.17
N ILE A 107 -2.52 -5.76 1.84
CA ILE A 107 -3.11 -4.41 1.65
C ILE A 107 -3.05 -3.99 0.18
N ASN A 108 -1.98 -4.31 -0.53
CA ASN A 108 -1.86 -3.97 -1.95
C ASN A 108 -2.82 -4.81 -2.82
N MET A 109 -3.02 -6.07 -2.49
CA MET A 109 -4.01 -6.91 -3.18
C MET A 109 -5.43 -6.39 -2.99
N VAL A 110 -5.78 -5.96 -1.77
CA VAL A 110 -7.08 -5.33 -1.49
C VAL A 110 -7.22 -4.02 -2.26
N ARG A 111 -6.19 -3.15 -2.28
CA ARG A 111 -6.20 -1.91 -3.06
C ARG A 111 -6.34 -2.16 -4.57
N ARG A 112 -5.68 -3.19 -5.12
CA ARG A 112 -5.85 -3.57 -6.53
C ARG A 112 -7.25 -4.11 -6.83
N HIS A 113 -7.88 -4.72 -5.83
CA HIS A 113 -9.29 -5.11 -5.93
C HIS A 113 -10.20 -3.87 -5.88
N ASP A 114 -9.81 -2.82 -5.14
CA ASP A 114 -10.48 -1.51 -5.16
C ASP A 114 -10.36 -0.81 -6.53
N ASP A 115 -9.28 -1.03 -7.29
CA ASP A 115 -9.11 -0.55 -8.67
C ASP A 115 -9.80 -1.46 -9.72
N SER A 116 -10.51 -2.50 -9.30
CA SER A 116 -11.26 -3.36 -10.22
C SER A 116 -12.31 -2.56 -11.00
N PHE A 117 -12.67 -3.06 -12.18
CA PHE A 117 -13.69 -2.42 -13.00
C PHE A 117 -14.99 -2.21 -12.22
N SER A 118 -15.46 -3.25 -11.52
CA SER A 118 -16.69 -3.17 -10.71
C SER A 118 -16.60 -2.11 -9.60
N ASN A 119 -15.48 -1.97 -8.91
CA ASN A 119 -15.31 -0.98 -7.85
C ASN A 119 -15.31 0.46 -8.39
N ARG A 120 -14.68 0.71 -9.53
CA ARG A 120 -14.77 2.02 -10.20
C ARG A 120 -16.22 2.35 -10.60
N VAL A 121 -16.94 1.36 -11.11
CA VAL A 121 -18.35 1.51 -11.46
C VAL A 121 -19.20 1.76 -10.21
N ILE A 122 -19.00 1.01 -9.15
CA ILE A 122 -19.67 1.16 -7.86
C ILE A 122 -19.42 2.56 -7.28
N HIS A 123 -18.19 3.03 -7.31
CA HIS A 123 -17.85 4.38 -6.85
C HIS A 123 -18.60 5.44 -7.64
N TYR A 124 -18.59 5.36 -8.97
CA TYR A 124 -19.36 6.25 -9.84
C TYR A 124 -20.86 6.21 -9.53
N MET A 125 -21.45 5.03 -9.28
CA MET A 125 -22.84 4.87 -8.88
C MET A 125 -23.14 5.52 -7.52
N HIS A 126 -22.23 5.45 -6.56
CA HIS A 126 -22.35 6.11 -5.26
C HIS A 126 -22.37 7.63 -5.38
N GLU A 127 -21.48 8.20 -6.18
CA GLU A 127 -21.42 9.63 -6.40
C GLU A 127 -22.67 10.17 -7.10
N ASN A 128 -23.27 9.34 -7.96
CA ASN A 128 -24.45 9.69 -8.76
C ASN A 128 -25.76 9.08 -8.24
N VAL A 129 -25.82 8.63 -6.99
CA VAL A 129 -27.00 7.95 -6.42
C VAL A 129 -28.28 8.78 -6.47
N HIS A 130 -28.17 10.12 -6.43
CA HIS A 130 -29.29 11.06 -6.51
C HIS A 130 -29.83 11.25 -7.94
N HIS A 131 -29.09 10.79 -8.95
CA HIS A 131 -29.48 10.89 -10.35
C HIS A 131 -30.19 9.62 -10.82
N ASN A 132 -30.98 9.72 -11.90
CA ASN A 132 -31.61 8.59 -12.55
C ASN A 132 -30.73 8.09 -13.70
N LEU A 133 -29.61 7.43 -13.35
CA LEU A 133 -28.72 6.86 -14.34
C LEU A 133 -29.35 5.66 -15.06
N ARG A 134 -29.25 5.66 -16.40
CA ARG A 134 -29.58 4.50 -17.24
C ARG A 134 -28.35 3.67 -17.50
N LEU A 135 -28.54 2.38 -17.76
CA LEU A 135 -27.44 1.45 -18.08
C LEU A 135 -26.54 1.98 -19.21
N GLY A 136 -27.16 2.57 -20.24
CA GLY A 136 -26.43 3.14 -21.37
C GLY A 136 -25.50 4.28 -20.97
N GLU A 137 -25.94 5.17 -20.10
CA GLU A 137 -25.15 6.31 -19.62
C GLU A 137 -23.96 5.85 -18.80
N ILE A 138 -24.16 4.83 -17.95
CA ILE A 138 -23.08 4.25 -17.15
C ILE A 138 -22.07 3.57 -18.07
N ALA A 139 -22.55 2.75 -19.01
CA ALA A 139 -21.68 2.02 -19.94
C ALA A 139 -20.85 2.97 -20.83
N GLU A 140 -21.48 4.04 -21.32
CA GLU A 140 -20.83 5.08 -22.12
C GLU A 140 -19.75 5.81 -21.32
N HIS A 141 -20.02 6.17 -20.07
CA HIS A 141 -19.03 6.79 -19.18
C HIS A 141 -17.75 5.96 -19.05
N PHE A 142 -17.88 4.64 -19.03
CA PHE A 142 -16.73 3.71 -18.96
C PHE A 142 -16.24 3.24 -20.33
N HIS A 143 -16.74 3.80 -21.44
CA HIS A 143 -16.37 3.47 -22.81
C HIS A 143 -16.64 2.01 -23.21
N TYR A 144 -17.72 1.42 -22.70
CA TYR A 144 -18.16 0.07 -23.03
C TYR A 144 -19.52 0.07 -23.75
N SER A 145 -19.78 -0.97 -24.56
CA SER A 145 -21.14 -1.28 -24.96
C SER A 145 -21.95 -1.79 -23.76
N GLN A 146 -23.27 -1.55 -23.74
CA GLN A 146 -24.14 -1.97 -22.63
C GLN A 146 -24.05 -3.47 -22.34
N SER A 147 -23.97 -4.31 -23.37
CA SER A 147 -23.88 -5.77 -23.24
C SER A 147 -22.56 -6.19 -22.60
N HIS A 148 -21.44 -5.65 -23.06
CA HIS A 148 -20.11 -5.95 -22.52
C HIS A 148 -19.95 -5.42 -21.09
N PHE A 149 -20.42 -4.20 -20.83
CA PHE A 149 -20.45 -3.60 -19.50
C PHE A 149 -21.21 -4.47 -18.50
N SER A 150 -22.44 -4.90 -18.87
CA SER A 150 -23.27 -5.74 -17.99
C SER A 150 -22.65 -7.09 -17.73
N MET A 151 -22.06 -7.73 -18.74
CA MET A 151 -21.38 -9.02 -18.61
C MET A 151 -20.18 -8.90 -17.68
N LEU A 152 -19.33 -7.88 -17.88
CA LEU A 152 -18.12 -7.67 -17.07
C LEU A 152 -18.48 -7.37 -15.61
N PHE A 153 -19.42 -6.46 -15.38
CA PHE A 153 -19.87 -6.14 -14.02
C PHE A 153 -20.50 -7.34 -13.32
N HIS A 154 -21.33 -8.10 -14.03
CA HIS A 154 -21.96 -9.30 -13.48
C HIS A 154 -20.93 -10.41 -13.14
N SER A 155 -19.90 -10.58 -13.97
CA SER A 155 -18.84 -11.57 -13.71
C SER A 155 -18.05 -11.28 -12.44
N GLU A 156 -17.85 -9.98 -12.10
CA GLU A 156 -17.12 -9.59 -10.90
C GLU A 156 -18.01 -9.49 -9.64
N THR A 157 -19.29 -9.11 -9.79
CA THR A 157 -20.18 -8.82 -8.64
C THR A 157 -21.28 -9.85 -8.41
N GLY A 158 -21.54 -10.72 -9.38
CA GLY A 158 -22.62 -11.72 -9.33
C GLY A 158 -24.02 -11.13 -9.56
N ILE A 159 -24.19 -9.82 -9.75
CA ILE A 159 -25.49 -9.17 -9.99
C ILE A 159 -25.42 -8.17 -11.14
N SER A 160 -26.57 -7.82 -11.72
CA SER A 160 -26.59 -6.84 -12.82
C SER A 160 -26.31 -5.41 -12.30
N PRO A 161 -25.68 -4.52 -13.13
CA PRO A 161 -25.42 -3.15 -12.76
C PRO A 161 -26.64 -2.37 -12.29
N ILE A 162 -27.76 -2.53 -12.99
CA ILE A 162 -29.01 -1.83 -12.63
C ILE A 162 -29.62 -2.37 -11.34
N THR A 163 -29.56 -3.67 -11.12
CA THR A 163 -29.99 -4.25 -9.83
C THR A 163 -29.14 -3.73 -8.68
N TYR A 164 -27.83 -3.61 -8.87
CA TYR A 164 -26.94 -3.02 -7.88
C TYR A 164 -27.33 -1.57 -7.59
N PHE A 165 -27.51 -0.75 -8.63
CA PHE A 165 -27.82 0.66 -8.50
C PHE A 165 -29.18 0.91 -7.81
N ILE A 166 -30.18 0.09 -8.11
CA ILE A 166 -31.48 0.15 -7.41
C ILE A 166 -31.32 -0.16 -5.92
N ARG A 167 -30.58 -1.21 -5.56
CA ARG A 167 -30.30 -1.56 -4.17
C ARG A 167 -29.59 -0.42 -3.44
N LEU A 168 -28.62 0.19 -4.08
CA LEU A 168 -27.91 1.35 -3.55
C LEU A 168 -28.85 2.53 -3.26
N LYS A 169 -29.74 2.84 -4.19
CA LYS A 169 -30.77 3.90 -4.02
C LYS A 169 -31.70 3.61 -2.84
N VAL A 170 -32.18 2.38 -2.73
CA VAL A 170 -33.06 1.97 -1.62
C VAL A 170 -32.31 2.08 -0.29
N GLN A 171 -31.07 1.58 -0.23
CA GLN A 171 -30.26 1.67 0.97
C GLN A 171 -30.05 3.14 1.39
N LYS A 172 -29.78 4.01 0.43
CA LYS A 172 -29.59 5.45 0.71
C LYS A 172 -30.88 6.12 1.17
N ALA A 173 -32.02 5.76 0.59
CA ALA A 173 -33.33 6.27 1.01
C ALA A 173 -33.74 5.84 2.43
N CYS A 174 -33.30 4.67 2.89
CA CYS A 174 -33.54 4.18 4.26
C CYS A 174 -32.65 4.86 5.33
N GLN A 175 -31.67 5.66 4.92
CA GLN A 175 -30.79 6.42 5.84
C GLN A 175 -31.32 7.83 6.19
N TYR A 176 -32.41 8.25 5.54
CA TYR A 176 -33.15 9.50 5.79
C TYR A 176 -34.47 9.22 6.47
#